data_e177b4458d2a7edb14474f510708b6ff
#
_entry.id   e177b4458d2a7edb14474f510708b6ff
#
_cell.length_a   1.000
_cell.length_b   1.000
_cell.length_c   1.000
_cell.angle_alpha   90.00
_cell.angle_beta   90.00
_cell.angle_gamma   90.00
#
_symmetry.space_group_name_H-M   'P 1'
#
loop_
_entity.id
_entity.type
_entity.pdbx_description
1 polymer ?
#
loop_
_entity_poly.entity_id
_entity_poly.type
_entity_poly.pdbx_seq_one_letter_code
_entity_poly.pdbx_strand_id
1 'polypeptide(L)'
;ADEEGLKIARELDKKIVSAWKGHPHLRLINNHEDFNNKLNRVLKEISNVLAIPQPIEEERKYIVKLTGEVPNAIDSDIVLTYLSGEPGSEFRLRRRGFEGGKYVYVHTTKKRISDNEQIETERQINANLYENMLQQADPYRQRIHKHRKSFIWKGQYFELDEFLEPVSDLMILETRGISANESVKFPPFIQVLEDITGNSKYYNYNIALKR
;
A
#
# COMPACT_ATOMS: atom_id res chain seq x y z
N ALA A 1 14.21 -26.86 19.48
CA ALA A 1 14.00 -25.48 19.93
C ALA A 1 13.04 -25.53 21.11
N ASP A 2 13.41 -24.89 22.22
CA ASP A 2 12.62 -24.79 23.43
C ASP A 2 11.32 -24.02 23.12
N GLU A 3 10.15 -24.58 23.46
CA GLU A 3 8.84 -23.95 23.19
C GLU A 3 8.73 -22.56 23.86
N GLU A 4 9.37 -22.40 25.02
CA GLU A 4 9.42 -21.13 25.75
C GLU A 4 10.24 -20.08 24.98
N GLY A 5 11.35 -20.44 24.39
CA GLY A 5 12.16 -19.56 23.54
C GLY A 5 11.42 -19.12 22.27
N LEU A 6 10.63 -20.00 21.67
CA LEU A 6 9.78 -19.67 20.51
C LEU A 6 8.66 -18.69 20.88
N LYS A 7 8.06 -18.84 22.06
CA LYS A 7 7.02 -17.93 22.55
C LYS A 7 7.59 -16.54 22.80
N ILE A 8 8.72 -16.44 23.45
CA ILE A 8 9.43 -15.18 23.72
C ILE A 8 9.81 -14.49 22.40
N ALA A 9 10.35 -15.24 21.42
CA ALA A 9 10.71 -14.69 20.11
C ALA A 9 9.49 -14.14 19.37
N ARG A 10 8.34 -14.83 19.40
CA ARG A 10 7.08 -14.35 18.79
C ARG A 10 6.54 -13.11 19.47
N GLU A 11 6.64 -13.00 20.79
CA GLU A 11 6.22 -11.81 21.53
C GLU A 11 7.12 -10.61 21.23
N LEU A 12 8.42 -10.84 21.14
CA LEU A 12 9.39 -9.80 20.77
C LEU A 12 9.15 -9.30 19.35
N ASP A 13 8.92 -10.20 18.40
CA ASP A 13 8.60 -9.87 17.01
C ASP A 13 7.35 -8.97 16.93
N LYS A 14 6.27 -9.34 17.65
CA LYS A 14 5.06 -8.51 17.74
C LYS A 14 5.34 -7.12 18.31
N LYS A 15 6.18 -7.01 19.34
CA LYS A 15 6.56 -5.72 19.94
C LYS A 15 7.37 -4.87 18.97
N ILE A 16 8.32 -5.46 18.24
CA ILE A 16 9.11 -4.78 17.22
C ILE A 16 8.19 -4.25 16.11
N VAL A 17 7.36 -5.11 15.54
CA VAL A 17 6.40 -4.69 14.50
C VAL A 17 5.48 -3.58 15.02
N SER A 18 5.00 -3.70 16.27
CA SER A 18 4.15 -2.68 16.88
C SER A 18 4.87 -1.34 17.06
N ALA A 19 6.14 -1.35 17.43
CA ALA A 19 6.95 -0.14 17.60
C ALA A 19 7.19 0.61 16.29
N TRP A 20 7.26 -0.14 15.17
CA TRP A 20 7.47 0.44 13.83
C TRP A 20 6.17 0.71 13.08
N LYS A 21 5.00 0.41 13.66
CA LYS A 21 3.69 0.70 13.07
C LYS A 21 3.58 2.18 12.69
N GLY A 22 3.13 2.42 11.45
CA GLY A 22 3.02 3.78 10.93
C GLY A 22 4.32 4.39 10.41
N HIS A 23 5.46 3.73 10.57
CA HIS A 23 6.68 4.20 9.92
C HIS A 23 6.59 4.01 8.40
N PRO A 24 6.86 5.03 7.56
CA PRO A 24 6.65 4.96 6.11
C PRO A 24 7.54 3.94 5.42
N HIS A 25 8.68 3.62 6.03
CA HIS A 25 9.63 2.63 5.51
C HIS A 25 9.50 1.26 6.17
N LEU A 26 8.46 1.01 6.97
CA LEU A 26 8.19 -0.34 7.45
C LEU A 26 7.83 -1.24 6.27
N ARG A 27 8.62 -2.28 6.08
CA ARG A 27 8.38 -3.35 5.11
C ARG A 27 8.29 -4.67 5.85
N LEU A 28 7.12 -5.31 5.79
CA LEU A 28 6.90 -6.61 6.39
C LEU A 28 7.09 -7.68 5.31
N ILE A 29 8.19 -8.40 5.40
CA ILE A 29 8.51 -9.48 4.48
C ILE A 29 8.34 -10.79 5.24
N ASN A 30 7.21 -11.44 5.03
CA ASN A 30 6.86 -12.68 5.71
C ASN A 30 7.62 -13.92 5.15
N ASN A 31 7.49 -15.06 5.84
CA ASN A 31 8.14 -16.32 5.49
C ASN A 31 7.17 -17.32 4.82
N HIS A 32 6.14 -16.86 4.13
CA HIS A 32 5.11 -17.76 3.59
C HIS A 32 5.45 -18.38 2.26
N GLU A 33 6.52 -17.91 1.63
CA GLU A 33 7.05 -18.42 0.37
C GLU A 33 8.41 -19.02 0.58
N ASP A 34 8.95 -19.66 -0.46
CA ASP A 34 10.31 -20.14 -0.46
C ASP A 34 11.32 -19.00 -0.29
N PHE A 35 12.56 -19.37 0.05
CA PHE A 35 13.63 -18.41 0.35
C PHE A 35 13.93 -17.47 -0.82
N ASN A 36 13.88 -17.97 -2.07
CA ASN A 36 14.21 -17.16 -3.25
C ASN A 36 13.15 -16.06 -3.48
N ASN A 37 11.88 -16.40 -3.35
CA ASN A 37 10.78 -15.42 -3.46
C ASN A 37 10.85 -14.38 -2.34
N LYS A 38 11.18 -14.80 -1.12
CA LYS A 38 11.43 -13.85 -0.03
C LYS A 38 12.60 -12.92 -0.35
N LEU A 39 13.71 -13.45 -0.85
CA LEU A 39 14.89 -12.66 -1.23
C LEU A 39 14.55 -11.66 -2.34
N ASN A 40 13.81 -12.07 -3.36
CA ASN A 40 13.38 -11.20 -4.45
C ASN A 40 12.54 -10.03 -3.93
N ARG A 41 11.64 -10.25 -2.95
CA ARG A 41 10.87 -9.16 -2.31
C ARG A 41 11.77 -8.20 -1.54
N VAL A 42 12.77 -8.70 -0.80
CA VAL A 42 13.76 -7.85 -0.12
C VAL A 42 14.53 -7.00 -1.13
N LEU A 43 15.04 -7.62 -2.19
CA LEU A 43 15.79 -6.92 -3.24
C LEU A 43 14.94 -5.84 -3.92
N LYS A 44 13.66 -6.12 -4.17
CA LYS A 44 12.72 -5.15 -4.71
C LYS A 44 12.55 -3.93 -3.81
N GLU A 45 12.30 -4.14 -2.51
CA GLU A 45 12.17 -3.03 -1.58
C GLU A 45 13.45 -2.18 -1.48
N ILE A 46 14.62 -2.81 -1.51
CA ILE A 46 15.91 -2.12 -1.56
C ILE A 46 16.04 -1.32 -2.86
N SER A 47 15.67 -1.90 -3.99
CA SER A 47 15.74 -1.26 -5.30
C SER A 47 14.85 -0.03 -5.38
N ASN A 48 13.65 -0.08 -4.77
CA ASN A 48 12.77 1.08 -4.67
C ASN A 48 13.41 2.23 -3.87
N VAL A 49 14.13 1.91 -2.79
CA VAL A 49 14.87 2.93 -2.01
C VAL A 49 16.02 3.53 -2.81
N LEU A 50 16.69 2.72 -3.63
CA LEU A 50 17.85 3.13 -4.44
C LEU A 50 17.46 3.71 -5.81
N ALA A 51 16.18 3.81 -6.14
CA ALA A 51 15.67 4.23 -7.44
C ALA A 51 16.22 3.40 -8.61
N ILE A 52 16.39 2.09 -8.40
CA ILE A 52 16.79 1.14 -9.44
C ILE A 52 15.52 0.73 -10.20
N PRO A 53 15.53 0.70 -11.56
CA PRO A 53 14.40 0.24 -12.34
C PRO A 53 13.92 -1.16 -11.90
N GLN A 54 12.61 -1.33 -11.75
CA GLN A 54 12.01 -2.58 -11.34
C GLN A 54 10.92 -3.00 -12.33
N PRO A 55 10.70 -4.30 -12.51
CA PRO A 55 9.54 -4.78 -13.23
C PRO A 55 8.24 -4.23 -12.62
N ILE A 56 7.28 -3.89 -13.48
CA ILE A 56 5.95 -3.49 -13.03
C ILE A 56 5.27 -4.72 -12.45
N GLU A 57 4.95 -4.67 -11.16
CA GLU A 57 4.25 -5.75 -10.48
C GLU A 57 2.74 -5.56 -10.58
N GLU A 58 2.04 -6.59 -10.99
CA GLU A 58 0.58 -6.61 -10.90
C GLU A 58 0.16 -6.85 -9.45
N GLU A 59 -0.39 -5.82 -8.83
CA GLU A 59 -1.13 -5.96 -7.58
C GLU A 59 -2.48 -6.58 -7.89
N ARG A 60 -2.84 -7.66 -7.18
CA ARG A 60 -4.19 -8.20 -7.31
C ARG A 60 -5.16 -7.33 -6.53
N LYS A 61 -6.23 -6.90 -7.21
CA LYS A 61 -7.22 -5.96 -6.68
C LYS A 61 -8.62 -6.49 -6.86
N TYR A 62 -9.43 -6.32 -5.82
CA TYR A 62 -10.79 -6.81 -5.80
C TYR A 62 -11.73 -5.77 -5.21
N ILE A 63 -12.89 -5.56 -5.84
CA ILE A 63 -13.99 -4.86 -5.19
C ILE A 63 -14.61 -5.84 -4.21
N VAL A 64 -14.79 -5.38 -2.97
CA VAL A 64 -15.26 -6.25 -1.88
C VAL A 64 -16.32 -5.57 -1.02
N LYS A 65 -16.99 -6.38 -0.19
CA LYS A 65 -17.77 -5.95 0.97
C LYS A 65 -17.25 -6.64 2.21
N LEU A 66 -17.24 -5.90 3.33
CA LEU A 66 -17.05 -6.48 4.65
C LEU A 66 -18.35 -7.14 5.12
N THR A 67 -18.23 -8.38 5.59
CA THR A 67 -19.33 -9.15 6.22
C THR A 67 -19.10 -9.40 7.71
N GLY A 68 -18.00 -8.90 8.25
CA GLY A 68 -17.62 -9.01 9.66
C GLY A 68 -16.42 -8.15 9.99
N GLU A 69 -15.96 -8.20 11.24
CA GLU A 69 -14.78 -7.46 11.69
C GLU A 69 -13.48 -8.04 11.11
N VAL A 70 -12.52 -7.18 10.86
CA VAL A 70 -11.16 -7.57 10.41
C VAL A 70 -10.28 -7.75 11.65
N PRO A 71 -9.94 -8.98 12.04
CA PRO A 71 -9.19 -9.22 13.26
C PRO A 71 -7.74 -8.73 13.14
N ASN A 72 -7.24 -8.11 14.21
CA ASN A 72 -5.85 -7.63 14.33
C ASN A 72 -5.41 -6.70 13.19
N ALA A 73 -6.33 -5.99 12.57
CA ALA A 73 -6.02 -4.99 11.56
C ALA A 73 -5.26 -3.80 12.15
N ILE A 74 -4.41 -3.23 11.30
CA ILE A 74 -3.78 -1.94 11.55
C ILE A 74 -4.55 -0.91 10.74
N ASP A 75 -5.25 -0.03 11.42
CA ASP A 75 -5.97 1.07 10.77
C ASP A 75 -5.02 2.20 10.39
N SER A 76 -5.28 2.84 9.27
CA SER A 76 -4.56 4.03 8.83
C SER A 76 -5.50 4.98 8.10
N ASP A 77 -5.41 6.26 8.42
CA ASP A 77 -5.99 7.36 7.64
C ASP A 77 -5.00 7.76 6.56
N ILE A 78 -5.44 7.77 5.30
CA ILE A 78 -4.59 8.04 4.13
C ILE A 78 -5.23 9.10 3.27
N VAL A 79 -4.46 10.17 3.02
CA VAL A 79 -4.80 11.18 2.01
C VAL A 79 -3.74 11.18 0.94
N LEU A 80 -4.16 11.07 -0.33
CA LEU A 80 -3.30 11.16 -1.51
C LEU A 80 -3.66 12.41 -2.30
N THR A 81 -2.66 13.19 -2.66
CA THR A 81 -2.79 14.35 -3.57
C THR A 81 -1.80 14.18 -4.70
N TYR A 82 -2.29 14.18 -5.93
CA TYR A 82 -1.45 14.16 -7.12
C TYR A 82 -0.96 15.56 -7.44
N LEU A 83 0.29 15.66 -7.90
CA LEU A 83 0.90 16.91 -8.27
C LEU A 83 1.00 17.03 -9.79
N SER A 84 1.00 18.26 -10.29
CA SER A 84 1.33 18.55 -11.68
C SER A 84 2.76 18.13 -11.98
N GLY A 85 3.00 17.56 -13.17
CA GLY A 85 4.33 17.08 -13.53
C GLY A 85 4.44 16.75 -15.00
N GLU A 86 5.60 16.20 -15.39
CA GLU A 86 5.89 15.83 -16.76
C GLU A 86 5.04 14.64 -17.25
N PRO A 87 4.64 14.64 -18.53
CA PRO A 87 3.96 13.47 -19.11
C PRO A 87 4.78 12.17 -18.93
N GLY A 88 4.11 11.08 -18.57
CA GLY A 88 4.75 9.79 -18.31
C GLY A 88 5.35 9.63 -16.92
N SER A 89 5.25 10.65 -16.08
CA SER A 89 5.61 10.59 -14.67
C SER A 89 4.40 10.84 -13.79
N GLU A 90 4.36 10.20 -12.64
CA GLU A 90 3.34 10.41 -11.63
C GLU A 90 4.02 10.95 -10.36
N PHE A 91 3.56 12.07 -9.88
CA PHE A 91 4.02 12.68 -8.64
C PHE A 91 2.86 12.73 -7.66
N ARG A 92 3.07 12.25 -6.44
CA ARG A 92 2.03 12.31 -5.42
C ARG A 92 2.57 12.59 -4.04
N LEU A 93 1.75 13.25 -3.25
CA LEU A 93 1.93 13.39 -1.82
C LEU A 93 1.00 12.39 -1.11
N ARG A 94 1.52 11.76 -0.06
CA ARG A 94 0.75 10.90 0.83
C ARG A 94 0.91 11.38 2.26
N ARG A 95 -0.19 11.68 2.90
CA ARG A 95 -0.30 11.80 4.34
C ARG A 95 -0.86 10.49 4.87
N ARG A 96 -0.18 9.85 5.80
CA ARG A 96 -0.63 8.62 6.45
C ARG A 96 -0.47 8.72 7.95
N GLY A 97 -1.45 8.27 8.70
CA GLY A 97 -1.43 8.25 10.16
C GLY A 97 -2.65 7.60 10.74
N PHE A 98 -2.96 7.95 11.98
CA PHE A 98 -4.17 7.55 12.68
C PHE A 98 -4.98 8.80 12.99
N GLU A 99 -6.29 8.67 12.98
CA GLU A 99 -7.17 9.75 13.41
C GLU A 99 -6.80 10.20 14.83
N GLY A 100 -6.55 11.50 15.01
CA GLY A 100 -6.06 12.07 16.28
C GLY A 100 -4.60 11.77 16.63
N GLY A 101 -3.85 11.07 15.76
CA GLY A 101 -2.46 10.71 15.96
C GLY A 101 -1.47 11.54 15.15
N LYS A 102 -0.21 11.08 15.14
CA LYS A 102 0.83 11.69 14.32
C LYS A 102 0.75 11.20 12.87
N TYR A 103 0.95 12.13 11.94
CA TYR A 103 1.02 11.83 10.51
C TYR A 103 2.45 11.74 10.01
N VAL A 104 2.63 10.89 9.03
CA VAL A 104 3.85 10.78 8.23
C VAL A 104 3.52 11.25 6.82
N TYR A 105 4.42 12.03 6.26
CA TYR A 105 4.29 12.63 4.94
C TYR A 105 5.32 12.03 4.01
N VAL A 106 4.86 11.61 2.83
CA VAL A 106 5.71 10.96 1.83
C VAL A 106 5.46 11.60 0.47
N HIS A 107 6.52 11.96 -0.22
CA HIS A 107 6.51 12.30 -1.63
C HIS A 107 6.92 11.07 -2.43
N THR A 108 6.10 10.68 -3.38
CA THR A 108 6.35 9.55 -4.29
C THR A 108 6.49 10.08 -5.71
N THR A 109 7.50 9.61 -6.41
CA THR A 109 7.66 9.79 -7.85
C THR A 109 7.63 8.42 -8.51
N LYS A 110 6.77 8.24 -9.52
CA LYS A 110 6.77 7.07 -10.40
C LYS A 110 7.10 7.53 -11.81
N LYS A 111 8.11 6.93 -12.41
CA LYS A 111 8.50 7.19 -13.78
C LYS A 111 8.56 5.89 -14.56
N ARG A 112 7.76 5.79 -15.62
CA ARG A 112 7.81 4.67 -16.54
C ARG A 112 9.05 4.75 -17.39
N ILE A 113 9.84 3.69 -17.44
CA ILE A 113 11.08 3.60 -18.23
C ILE A 113 10.80 2.84 -19.52
N SER A 114 9.99 1.77 -19.45
CA SER A 114 9.54 0.97 -20.58
C SER A 114 8.14 0.44 -20.32
N ASP A 115 7.62 -0.39 -21.22
CA ASP A 115 6.31 -1.01 -21.02
C ASP A 115 6.28 -1.95 -19.80
N ASN A 116 7.43 -2.50 -19.42
CA ASN A 116 7.53 -3.50 -18.35
C ASN A 116 8.33 -3.03 -17.15
N GLU A 117 8.88 -1.80 -17.16
CA GLU A 117 9.74 -1.30 -16.11
C GLU A 117 9.38 0.11 -15.68
N GLN A 118 9.47 0.36 -14.38
CA GLN A 118 9.29 1.68 -13.79
C GLN A 118 10.31 1.92 -12.67
N ILE A 119 10.59 3.20 -12.42
CA ILE A 119 11.26 3.64 -11.21
C ILE A 119 10.21 4.23 -10.29
N GLU A 120 10.15 3.73 -9.06
CA GLU A 120 9.36 4.35 -8.00
C GLU A 120 10.30 4.81 -6.90
N THR A 121 10.23 6.07 -6.53
CA THR A 121 11.00 6.65 -5.42
C THR A 121 10.07 7.21 -4.38
N GLU A 122 10.21 6.77 -3.15
CA GLU A 122 9.50 7.32 -2.00
C GLU A 122 10.46 8.05 -1.08
N ARG A 123 10.14 9.30 -0.75
CA ARG A 123 10.89 10.12 0.19
C ARG A 123 9.98 10.63 1.29
N GLN A 124 10.35 10.35 2.54
CA GLN A 124 9.70 11.00 3.67
C GLN A 124 10.07 12.49 3.67
N ILE A 125 9.07 13.32 3.88
CA ILE A 125 9.19 14.79 3.97
C ILE A 125 8.58 15.27 5.29
N ASN A 126 8.94 16.46 5.71
CA ASN A 126 8.31 17.08 6.87
C ASN A 126 6.98 17.77 6.52
N ALA A 127 6.18 18.09 7.54
CA ALA A 127 4.87 18.72 7.36
C ALA A 127 4.94 20.03 6.58
N ASN A 128 5.92 20.89 6.84
CA ASN A 128 6.04 22.17 6.17
C ASN A 128 6.29 22.00 4.66
N LEU A 129 7.16 21.07 4.30
CA LEU A 129 7.41 20.77 2.88
C LEU A 129 6.18 20.16 2.22
N TYR A 130 5.46 19.28 2.92
CA TYR A 130 4.20 18.72 2.44
C TYR A 130 3.18 19.82 2.11
N GLU A 131 2.92 20.75 3.04
CA GLU A 131 1.99 21.86 2.84
C GLU A 131 2.42 22.77 1.68
N ASN A 132 3.71 23.06 1.55
CA ASN A 132 4.22 23.86 0.44
C ASN A 132 4.03 23.14 -0.91
N MET A 133 4.27 21.85 -0.97
CA MET A 133 4.09 21.07 -2.20
C MET A 133 2.63 20.89 -2.60
N LEU A 134 1.66 20.99 -1.67
CA LEU A 134 0.23 20.96 -2.00
C LEU A 134 -0.18 22.12 -2.94
N GLN A 135 0.57 23.23 -2.99
CA GLN A 135 0.36 24.33 -3.95
C GLN A 135 0.54 23.86 -5.42
N GLN A 136 1.22 22.74 -5.64
CA GLN A 136 1.46 22.18 -6.96
C GLN A 136 0.45 21.04 -7.29
N ALA A 137 -0.65 20.96 -6.55
CA ALA A 137 -1.68 19.95 -6.79
C ALA A 137 -2.19 20.02 -8.24
N ASP A 138 -2.35 18.85 -8.85
CA ASP A 138 -2.88 18.73 -10.20
C ASP A 138 -4.33 19.25 -10.24
N PRO A 139 -4.62 20.33 -11.01
CA PRO A 139 -5.95 20.93 -11.06
C PRO A 139 -7.01 20.01 -11.64
N TYR A 140 -6.60 18.97 -12.39
CA TYR A 140 -7.50 17.99 -13.01
C TYR A 140 -7.78 16.79 -12.11
N ARG A 141 -7.20 16.73 -10.90
CA ARG A 141 -7.37 15.62 -9.97
C ARG A 141 -7.89 16.11 -8.63
N GLN A 142 -8.73 15.29 -8.04
CA GLN A 142 -9.20 15.46 -6.66
C GLN A 142 -8.25 14.70 -5.74
N ARG A 143 -8.23 15.12 -4.49
CA ARG A 143 -7.56 14.30 -3.46
C ARG A 143 -8.34 12.99 -3.27
N ILE A 144 -7.62 11.95 -2.91
CA ILE A 144 -8.22 10.70 -2.42
C ILE A 144 -8.08 10.70 -0.90
N HIS A 145 -9.17 10.47 -0.22
CA HIS A 145 -9.19 10.19 1.20
C HIS A 145 -9.75 8.80 1.42
N LYS A 146 -9.04 7.96 2.17
CA LYS A 146 -9.44 6.59 2.44
C LYS A 146 -8.95 6.11 3.80
N HIS A 147 -9.71 5.24 4.41
CA HIS A 147 -9.27 4.44 5.54
C HIS A 147 -8.70 3.12 5.03
N ARG A 148 -7.56 2.71 5.56
CA ARG A 148 -6.91 1.45 5.21
C ARG A 148 -6.81 0.55 6.43
N LYS A 149 -7.27 -0.68 6.27
CA LYS A 149 -7.03 -1.77 7.21
C LYS A 149 -5.97 -2.70 6.63
N SER A 150 -4.82 -2.80 7.30
CA SER A 150 -3.74 -3.70 6.92
C SER A 150 -3.74 -4.92 7.83
N PHE A 151 -3.80 -6.13 7.27
CA PHE A 151 -3.88 -7.36 8.04
C PHE A 151 -3.24 -8.56 7.32
N ILE A 152 -3.01 -9.63 8.05
CA ILE A 152 -2.50 -10.90 7.52
C ILE A 152 -3.57 -11.98 7.74
N TRP A 153 -3.89 -12.71 6.68
CA TRP A 153 -4.79 -13.86 6.74
C TRP A 153 -4.16 -15.07 6.05
N LYS A 154 -4.07 -16.19 6.76
CA LYS A 154 -3.44 -17.44 6.27
C LYS A 154 -2.11 -17.19 5.56
N GLY A 155 -1.34 -16.24 6.10
CA GLY A 155 -0.05 -15.89 5.62
C GLY A 155 0.02 -14.93 4.45
N GLN A 156 -1.08 -14.54 3.87
CA GLN A 156 -1.13 -13.50 2.84
C GLN A 156 -1.39 -12.15 3.50
N TYR A 157 -0.68 -11.13 3.03
CA TYR A 157 -0.86 -9.74 3.46
C TYR A 157 -1.92 -9.06 2.59
N PHE A 158 -2.82 -8.36 3.26
CA PHE A 158 -3.92 -7.65 2.62
C PHE A 158 -3.97 -6.21 3.09
N GLU A 159 -4.33 -5.34 2.17
CA GLU A 159 -4.70 -3.95 2.41
C GLU A 159 -6.15 -3.75 1.94
N LEU A 160 -7.03 -3.43 2.86
CA LEU A 160 -8.42 -3.09 2.56
C LEU A 160 -8.59 -1.58 2.65
N ASP A 161 -8.86 -0.96 1.52
CA ASP A 161 -9.11 0.46 1.39
C ASP A 161 -10.61 0.74 1.31
N GLU A 162 -11.11 1.50 2.26
CA GLU A 162 -12.44 2.10 2.23
C GLU A 162 -12.31 3.55 1.76
N PHE A 163 -12.81 3.85 0.56
CA PHE A 163 -12.72 5.18 -0.02
C PHE A 163 -13.80 6.08 0.58
N LEU A 164 -13.39 7.30 0.99
CA LEU A 164 -14.25 8.36 1.49
C LEU A 164 -14.42 9.48 0.46
N GLU A 165 -13.35 9.81 -0.26
CA GLU A 165 -13.29 10.81 -1.33
C GLU A 165 -12.36 10.33 -2.45
N PRO A 166 -12.62 10.67 -3.71
CA PRO A 166 -13.77 11.38 -4.28
C PRO A 166 -14.98 10.47 -4.55
N VAL A 167 -14.84 9.18 -4.24
CA VAL A 167 -15.87 8.15 -4.42
C VAL A 167 -16.13 7.54 -3.06
N SER A 168 -17.37 7.62 -2.57
CA SER A 168 -17.82 6.90 -1.39
C SER A 168 -18.33 5.49 -1.76
N ASP A 169 -18.48 4.63 -0.75
CA ASP A 169 -19.01 3.27 -0.88
C ASP A 169 -18.17 2.31 -1.76
N LEU A 170 -16.91 2.68 -2.04
CA LEU A 170 -15.97 1.82 -2.75
C LEU A 170 -15.00 1.20 -1.74
N MET A 171 -14.99 -0.14 -1.69
CA MET A 171 -13.98 -0.90 -0.94
C MET A 171 -13.13 -1.71 -1.90
N ILE A 172 -11.81 -1.52 -1.84
CA ILE A 172 -10.84 -2.27 -2.64
C ILE A 172 -9.92 -3.06 -1.70
N LEU A 173 -9.87 -4.37 -1.92
CA LEU A 173 -8.91 -5.25 -1.29
C LEU A 173 -7.72 -5.42 -2.21
N GLU A 174 -6.53 -5.10 -1.71
CA GLU A 174 -5.26 -5.25 -2.43
C GLU A 174 -4.42 -6.34 -1.77
N THR A 175 -3.73 -7.13 -2.56
CA THR A 175 -2.72 -8.08 -2.09
C THR A 175 -1.56 -8.16 -3.08
N ARG A 176 -0.35 -8.37 -2.55
CA ARG A 176 0.91 -8.40 -3.31
C ARG A 176 1.68 -9.67 -3.01
N GLY A 177 2.66 -9.97 -3.85
CA GLY A 177 3.58 -11.08 -3.63
C GLY A 177 2.92 -12.46 -3.77
N ILE A 178 1.82 -12.53 -4.52
CA ILE A 178 1.17 -13.80 -4.90
C ILE A 178 1.58 -14.10 -6.33
N SER A 179 2.24 -15.25 -6.55
CA SER A 179 2.63 -15.66 -7.89
C SER A 179 1.41 -15.85 -8.80
N ALA A 180 1.58 -15.70 -10.12
CA ALA A 180 0.50 -15.79 -11.10
C ALA A 180 -0.31 -17.10 -10.99
N ASN A 181 0.35 -18.18 -10.56
CA ASN A 181 -0.25 -19.52 -10.43
C ASN A 181 -0.84 -19.80 -9.03
N GLU A 182 -0.72 -18.86 -8.08
CA GLU A 182 -1.20 -19.04 -6.73
C GLU A 182 -2.57 -18.40 -6.54
N SER A 183 -3.47 -19.10 -5.85
CA SER A 183 -4.81 -18.59 -5.54
C SER A 183 -4.79 -17.70 -4.30
N VAL A 184 -5.56 -16.60 -4.34
CA VAL A 184 -5.80 -15.75 -3.18
C VAL A 184 -6.68 -16.49 -2.17
N LYS A 185 -6.24 -16.55 -0.90
CA LYS A 185 -6.99 -17.17 0.20
C LYS A 185 -7.82 -16.12 0.93
N PHE A 186 -8.99 -15.82 0.41
CA PHE A 186 -9.83 -14.78 0.99
C PHE A 186 -10.28 -15.11 2.43
N PRO A 187 -10.30 -14.11 3.32
CA PRO A 187 -10.89 -14.24 4.64
C PRO A 187 -12.41 -14.43 4.59
N PRO A 188 -13.01 -15.15 5.56
CA PRO A 188 -14.47 -15.38 5.58
C PRO A 188 -15.29 -14.11 5.83
N PHE A 189 -14.67 -13.05 6.35
CA PHE A 189 -15.28 -11.74 6.57
C PHE A 189 -15.17 -10.80 5.35
N ILE A 190 -14.65 -11.30 4.21
CA ILE A 190 -14.55 -10.57 2.94
C ILE A 190 -15.43 -11.27 1.90
N GLN A 191 -16.39 -10.54 1.36
CA GLN A 191 -17.14 -10.95 0.17
C GLN A 191 -16.55 -10.27 -1.05
N VAL A 192 -15.95 -11.05 -1.95
CA VAL A 192 -15.46 -10.56 -3.24
C VAL A 192 -16.64 -10.34 -4.17
N LEU A 193 -16.70 -9.14 -4.78
CA LEU A 193 -17.75 -8.78 -5.75
C LEU A 193 -17.20 -8.83 -7.17
N GLU A 194 -15.98 -8.34 -7.39
CA GLU A 194 -15.37 -8.26 -8.72
C GLU A 194 -13.83 -8.33 -8.61
N ASP A 195 -13.19 -9.06 -9.52
CA ASP A 195 -11.74 -8.99 -9.72
C ASP A 195 -11.44 -7.85 -10.70
N ILE A 196 -10.73 -6.85 -10.20
CA ILE A 196 -10.36 -5.65 -10.95
C ILE A 196 -8.85 -5.55 -11.20
N THR A 197 -8.14 -6.67 -11.06
CA THR A 197 -6.70 -6.77 -11.33
C THR A 197 -6.39 -6.26 -12.73
N GLY A 198 -5.42 -5.34 -12.86
CA GLY A 198 -5.05 -4.73 -14.14
C GLY A 198 -6.06 -3.71 -14.69
N ASN A 199 -7.23 -3.55 -14.10
CA ASN A 199 -8.21 -2.56 -14.55
C ASN A 199 -7.81 -1.14 -14.14
N SER A 200 -7.28 -0.38 -15.08
CA SER A 200 -6.78 0.97 -14.86
C SER A 200 -7.80 1.96 -14.28
N LYS A 201 -9.10 1.73 -14.50
CA LYS A 201 -10.18 2.55 -13.94
C LYS A 201 -10.08 2.67 -12.41
N TYR A 202 -9.59 1.61 -11.75
CA TYR A 202 -9.47 1.52 -10.29
C TYR A 202 -8.05 1.84 -9.77
N TYR A 203 -7.16 2.35 -10.61
CA TYR A 203 -5.91 2.92 -10.12
C TYR A 203 -6.20 4.26 -9.43
N ASN A 204 -5.59 4.50 -8.28
CA ASN A 204 -5.79 5.74 -7.52
C ASN A 204 -5.64 6.98 -8.42
N TYR A 205 -4.67 6.96 -9.35
CA TYR A 205 -4.45 8.05 -10.30
C TYR A 205 -5.68 8.36 -11.17
N ASN A 206 -6.43 7.34 -11.56
CA ASN A 206 -7.63 7.47 -12.38
C ASN A 206 -8.90 7.71 -11.55
N ILE A 207 -8.97 7.16 -10.33
CA ILE A 207 -10.04 7.47 -9.37
C ILE A 207 -10.02 8.97 -9.01
N ALA A 208 -8.84 9.57 -8.92
CA ALA A 208 -8.66 10.98 -8.62
C ALA A 208 -9.12 11.95 -9.74
N LEU A 209 -9.32 11.48 -10.98
CA LEU A 209 -9.74 12.34 -12.09
C LEU A 209 -11.05 13.07 -11.77
N LYS A 210 -11.05 14.38 -11.96
CA LYS A 210 -12.28 15.20 -11.93
C LYS A 210 -13.14 14.80 -13.13
N ARG A 211 -14.36 14.46 -12.86
CA ARG A 211 -15.39 14.16 -13.87
C ARG A 211 -16.20 15.40 -14.16
#